data_96ac34bf4a580dbfa195ecb36dc4a8c4
#
_entry.id   96ac34bf4a580dbfa195ecb36dc4a8c4
#
_cell.length_a   1.000
_cell.length_b   1.000
_cell.length_c   1.000
_cell.angle_alpha   90.00
_cell.angle_beta   90.00
_cell.angle_gamma   90.00
#
_symmetry.space_group_name_H-M   'P 1'
#
loop_
_entity.id
_entity.type
_entity.pdbx_description
1 polymer ?
#
loop_
_entity_poly.entity_id
_entity_poly.type
_entity_poly.pdbx_seq_one_letter_code
_entity_poly.pdbx_strand_id
1 'polypeptide(L)'
;SIPSDRAEPSEGLQATVVWRPGLDATSTLLSSEQLQHFIEGSALTTETAIRGRAGAYLQEATRELTTGETCHWRQVMDLAKDQTDVMNLLSWLTSGVNQAQEVDEDVEKGEVALKRLIGSADGLQCGRNLNRVNRHFSNTLFNVMRGGIPLRNYQVSGRDIRKHISSFNASVASQHASLLGDLPERLSHLELNEKFQKTGDEDLRRLGAEYLPLAFSRRHGDPTRPWNHFSIDLRGDEGGFNLNYQGNWRDIFQNWEALGTSFPEFFPAMICRFVNATTADGYNAYRITKDGLEWEEPAPDDPWANIGYWCDHQIIYLLKLLEWNTCLLYTSDAADE
;
A
#
# COMPACT_ATOMS: atom_id res chain seq x y z
N SER A 1 21.11 0.20 -9.30
CA SER A 1 20.03 -0.30 -10.17
C SER A 1 19.97 -1.82 -10.05
N ILE A 2 18.80 -2.36 -9.87
CA ILE A 2 18.57 -3.80 -9.94
C ILE A 2 18.47 -4.14 -11.41
N PRO A 3 19.24 -5.11 -11.94
CA PRO A 3 19.11 -5.53 -13.32
C PRO A 3 17.67 -5.96 -13.61
N SER A 4 17.06 -5.37 -14.61
CA SER A 4 15.76 -5.79 -15.09
C SER A 4 15.92 -7.01 -15.99
N ASP A 5 15.13 -8.05 -15.77
CA ASP A 5 15.07 -9.23 -16.67
C ASP A 5 14.38 -8.91 -18.01
N ARG A 6 13.89 -7.68 -18.15
CA ARG A 6 13.27 -7.19 -19.38
C ARG A 6 14.32 -6.53 -20.25
N ALA A 7 14.23 -6.76 -21.55
CA ALA A 7 15.08 -6.13 -22.56
C ALA A 7 14.90 -4.60 -22.66
N GLU A 8 13.88 -4.05 -22.05
CA GLU A 8 13.59 -2.61 -22.03
C GLU A 8 14.23 -1.95 -20.81
N PRO A 9 15.07 -0.92 -20.99
CA PRO A 9 15.69 -0.19 -19.89
C PRO A 9 14.68 0.78 -19.25
N SER A 10 13.58 0.27 -18.67
CA SER A 10 12.55 1.08 -18.03
C SER A 10 13.11 1.95 -16.90
N GLU A 11 14.18 1.50 -16.26
CA GLU A 11 14.89 2.25 -15.22
C GLU A 11 15.70 3.42 -15.77
N GLY A 12 16.18 3.33 -17.00
CA GLY A 12 16.97 4.38 -17.66
C GLY A 12 16.16 5.64 -18.03
N LEU A 13 14.83 5.54 -17.96
CA LEU A 13 13.92 6.64 -18.27
C LEU A 13 13.38 7.32 -17.00
N GLN A 14 13.74 6.84 -15.82
CA GLN A 14 13.32 7.39 -14.55
C GLN A 14 14.49 7.95 -13.77
N ALA A 15 14.29 9.12 -13.18
CA ALA A 15 15.28 9.81 -12.36
C ALA A 15 14.89 9.78 -10.87
N THR A 16 15.89 9.73 -10.01
CA THR A 16 15.79 10.18 -8.62
C THR A 16 16.21 11.64 -8.59
N VAL A 17 15.34 12.50 -8.11
CA VAL A 17 15.64 13.93 -7.95
C VAL A 17 15.86 14.26 -6.49
N VAL A 18 16.85 15.11 -6.22
CA VAL A 18 17.14 15.62 -4.88
C VAL A 18 17.29 17.13 -4.97
N TRP A 19 16.59 17.82 -4.09
CA TRP A 19 16.64 19.28 -4.02
C TRP A 19 16.50 19.78 -2.58
N ARG A 20 16.75 21.05 -2.33
CA ARG A 20 16.86 21.59 -0.99
C ARG A 20 16.34 23.02 -0.91
N PRO A 21 15.26 23.28 -0.24
CA PRO A 21 14.86 24.63 0.12
C PRO A 21 15.53 25.09 1.43
N GLY A 22 15.91 26.35 1.46
CA GLY A 22 16.39 27.03 2.67
C GLY A 22 17.87 26.84 3.00
N LEU A 23 18.66 26.25 2.10
CA LEU A 23 20.11 26.14 2.27
C LEU A 23 20.84 26.65 1.02
N ASP A 24 21.67 27.66 1.17
CA ASP A 24 22.60 28.09 0.12
C ASP A 24 23.88 27.27 0.24
N ALA A 25 24.03 26.22 -0.57
CA ALA A 25 25.24 25.43 -0.56
C ALA A 25 26.32 26.07 -1.43
N THR A 26 27.54 25.99 -0.94
CA THR A 26 28.74 26.38 -1.64
C THR A 26 29.13 25.33 -2.69
N SER A 27 29.03 24.06 -2.33
CA SER A 27 29.39 22.94 -3.17
C SER A 27 28.35 21.81 -3.07
N THR A 28 28.17 21.08 -4.17
CA THR A 28 27.35 19.86 -4.23
C THR A 28 28.20 18.71 -4.74
N LEU A 29 28.20 17.59 -4.00
CA LEU A 29 28.94 16.39 -4.37
C LEU A 29 27.97 15.27 -4.72
N LEU A 30 28.29 14.51 -5.75
CA LEU A 30 27.54 13.34 -6.21
C LEU A 30 28.22 12.02 -5.82
N SER A 31 29.36 12.10 -5.13
CA SER A 31 30.12 10.97 -4.62
C SER A 31 30.66 11.28 -3.20
N SER A 32 31.22 10.28 -2.54
CA SER A 32 31.89 10.44 -1.25
C SER A 32 33.41 10.72 -1.35
N GLU A 33 33.94 10.86 -2.55
CA GLU A 33 35.39 10.93 -2.76
C GLU A 33 36.06 12.16 -2.13
N GLN A 34 35.35 13.28 -2.09
CA GLN A 34 35.86 14.52 -1.51
C GLN A 34 35.57 14.66 -0.01
N LEU A 35 35.02 13.66 0.66
CA LEU A 35 34.76 13.72 2.11
C LEU A 35 36.02 13.91 2.91
N GLN A 36 37.13 13.29 2.51
CA GLN A 36 38.39 13.44 3.19
C GLN A 36 38.91 14.89 3.05
N HIS A 37 38.78 15.49 1.90
CA HIS A 37 39.13 16.91 1.68
C HIS A 37 38.33 17.83 2.59
N PHE A 38 37.03 17.55 2.76
CA PHE A 38 36.20 18.31 3.71
C PHE A 38 36.70 18.21 5.14
N ILE A 39 37.05 16.99 5.60
CA ILE A 39 37.55 16.73 6.95
C ILE A 39 38.88 17.47 7.18
N GLU A 40 39.72 17.57 6.16
CA GLU A 40 40.98 18.25 6.17
C GLU A 40 40.88 19.78 6.01
N GLY A 41 39.66 20.30 5.82
CA GLY A 41 39.41 21.74 5.62
C GLY A 41 39.84 22.25 4.25
N SER A 42 40.03 21.36 3.27
CA SER A 42 40.35 21.73 1.88
C SER A 42 39.09 22.15 1.12
N ALA A 43 39.27 23.01 0.13
CA ALA A 43 38.15 23.45 -0.72
C ALA A 43 37.56 22.29 -1.53
N LEU A 44 36.24 22.25 -1.58
CA LEU A 44 35.50 21.25 -2.36
C LEU A 44 35.16 21.79 -3.76
N THR A 45 35.09 20.89 -4.71
CA THR A 45 34.67 21.19 -6.07
C THR A 45 33.32 20.55 -6.35
N THR A 46 32.34 21.33 -6.82
CA THR A 46 31.01 20.81 -7.21
C THR A 46 31.16 19.74 -8.28
N GLU A 47 30.56 18.58 -8.04
CA GLU A 47 30.52 17.46 -8.97
C GLU A 47 29.24 17.56 -9.82
N THR A 48 29.40 17.50 -11.13
CA THR A 48 28.27 17.54 -12.09
C THR A 48 28.00 16.21 -12.76
N ALA A 49 28.94 15.27 -12.67
CA ALA A 49 28.80 13.93 -13.21
C ALA A 49 29.69 12.95 -12.47
N ILE A 50 29.15 11.73 -12.28
CA ILE A 50 29.90 10.58 -11.78
C ILE A 50 29.73 9.42 -12.73
N ARG A 51 30.78 8.64 -12.94
CA ARG A 51 30.74 7.41 -13.75
C ARG A 51 31.54 6.31 -13.07
N GLY A 52 30.94 5.12 -12.95
CA GLY A 52 31.61 3.95 -12.38
C GLY A 52 31.93 4.05 -10.88
N ARG A 53 31.26 4.92 -10.13
CA ARG A 53 31.45 5.17 -8.71
C ARG A 53 30.12 5.03 -7.96
N ALA A 54 30.18 4.75 -6.68
CA ALA A 54 29.01 4.77 -5.82
C ALA A 54 28.47 6.21 -5.70
N GLY A 55 27.20 6.40 -6.01
CA GLY A 55 26.54 7.70 -5.91
C GLY A 55 26.30 8.10 -4.45
N ALA A 56 26.43 9.40 -4.19
CA ALA A 56 26.01 10.06 -2.97
C ALA A 56 25.40 11.42 -3.32
N TYR A 57 24.73 12.07 -2.37
CA TYR A 57 24.31 13.45 -2.52
C TYR A 57 24.68 14.20 -1.25
N LEU A 58 25.75 14.98 -1.34
CA LEU A 58 26.31 15.73 -0.23
C LEU A 58 26.36 17.21 -0.58
N GLN A 59 26.21 18.06 0.42
CA GLN A 59 26.19 19.50 0.24
C GLN A 59 27.03 20.17 1.30
N GLU A 60 27.90 21.06 0.87
CA GLU A 60 28.66 21.94 1.74
C GLU A 60 27.92 23.25 1.91
N ALA A 61 27.76 23.70 3.14
CA ALA A 61 27.27 25.04 3.46
C ALA A 61 27.91 25.53 4.74
N THR A 62 28.21 26.83 4.79
CA THR A 62 28.70 27.49 5.98
C THR A 62 27.66 28.48 6.48
N ARG A 63 27.35 28.43 7.77
CA ARG A 63 26.43 29.36 8.44
C ARG A 63 27.05 29.91 9.71
N GLU A 64 26.98 31.20 9.86
CA GLU A 64 27.27 31.87 11.12
C GLU A 64 25.98 32.00 11.92
N LEU A 65 26.00 31.55 13.16
CA LEU A 65 24.87 31.61 14.07
C LEU A 65 25.22 32.48 15.27
N THR A 66 24.35 33.43 15.56
CA THR A 66 24.41 34.21 16.78
C THR A 66 23.83 33.43 17.97
N THR A 67 24.12 33.86 19.21
CA THR A 67 23.62 33.18 20.40
C THR A 67 22.09 33.14 20.42
N GLY A 68 21.51 31.93 20.44
CA GLY A 68 20.08 31.70 20.45
C GLY A 68 19.43 31.64 19.05
N GLU A 69 20.19 31.83 18.00
CA GLU A 69 19.72 31.68 16.63
C GLU A 69 19.63 30.21 16.22
N THR A 70 18.63 29.89 15.41
CA THR A 70 18.41 28.56 14.86
C THR A 70 18.30 28.62 13.34
N CYS A 71 18.96 27.75 12.64
CA CYS A 71 18.88 27.62 11.19
C CYS A 71 18.17 26.33 10.84
N HIS A 72 17.20 26.39 9.94
CA HIS A 72 16.49 25.23 9.44
C HIS A 72 16.65 25.12 7.93
N TRP A 73 16.89 23.92 7.45
CA TRP A 73 16.87 23.59 6.03
C TRP A 73 16.16 22.24 5.80
N ARG A 74 15.78 21.98 4.58
CA ARG A 74 15.13 20.73 4.19
C ARG A 74 15.90 20.11 3.03
N GLN A 75 15.86 18.80 2.97
CA GLN A 75 16.30 18.04 1.81
C GLN A 75 15.15 17.15 1.37
N VAL A 76 14.73 17.31 0.13
CA VAL A 76 13.65 16.53 -0.48
C VAL A 76 14.27 15.58 -1.46
N MET A 77 13.87 14.31 -1.39
CA MET A 77 14.24 13.26 -2.32
C MET A 77 12.95 12.64 -2.88
N ASP A 78 12.86 12.58 -4.19
CA ASP A 78 11.71 11.99 -4.87
C ASP A 78 12.18 11.01 -5.94
N LEU A 79 11.48 9.88 -6.06
CA LEU A 79 11.90 8.73 -6.87
C LEU A 79 11.00 8.56 -8.09
N ALA A 80 11.51 7.80 -9.07
CA ALA A 80 10.76 7.37 -10.26
C ALA A 80 10.14 8.53 -11.06
N LYS A 81 10.88 9.62 -11.23
CA LYS A 81 10.47 10.80 -12.01
C LYS A 81 10.79 10.62 -13.48
N ASP A 82 9.81 10.81 -14.33
CA ASP A 82 10.03 10.89 -15.77
C ASP A 82 10.56 12.27 -16.21
N GLN A 83 10.79 12.44 -17.51
CA GLN A 83 11.27 13.72 -18.05
C GLN A 83 10.29 14.87 -17.81
N THR A 84 9.00 14.61 -17.87
CA THR A 84 7.96 15.62 -17.67
C THR A 84 7.95 16.07 -16.22
N ASP A 85 8.03 15.13 -15.29
CA ASP A 85 8.13 15.40 -13.86
C ASP A 85 9.35 16.26 -13.51
N VAL A 86 10.52 15.92 -14.08
CA VAL A 86 11.75 16.69 -13.88
C VAL A 86 11.61 18.10 -14.40
N MET A 87 11.03 18.30 -15.59
CA MET A 87 10.81 19.61 -16.17
C MET A 87 9.81 20.45 -15.38
N ASN A 88 8.74 19.84 -14.89
CA ASN A 88 7.76 20.49 -14.03
C ASN A 88 8.40 20.91 -12.71
N LEU A 89 9.20 20.04 -12.10
CA LEU A 89 9.94 20.36 -10.88
C LEU A 89 10.91 21.53 -11.08
N LEU A 90 11.69 21.54 -12.18
CA LEU A 90 12.59 22.63 -12.51
C LEU A 90 11.84 23.96 -12.69
N SER A 91 10.71 23.93 -13.39
CA SER A 91 9.85 25.10 -13.57
C SER A 91 9.33 25.63 -12.24
N TRP A 92 8.88 24.73 -11.37
CA TRP A 92 8.40 25.10 -10.02
C TRP A 92 9.53 25.63 -9.14
N LEU A 93 10.72 25.02 -9.13
CA LEU A 93 11.88 25.50 -8.37
C LEU A 93 12.33 26.93 -8.79
N THR A 94 12.07 27.30 -10.04
CA THR A 94 12.42 28.63 -10.59
C THR A 94 11.27 29.64 -10.57
N SER A 95 10.08 29.25 -10.09
CA SER A 95 8.86 30.06 -10.15
C SER A 95 8.82 31.22 -9.15
N GLY A 96 9.78 31.32 -8.22
CA GLY A 96 9.79 32.35 -7.18
C GLY A 96 8.87 32.07 -5.99
N VAL A 97 8.26 30.89 -5.92
CA VAL A 97 7.46 30.43 -4.79
C VAL A 97 8.38 30.13 -3.60
N ASN A 98 7.86 30.26 -2.38
CA ASN A 98 8.59 29.83 -1.19
C ASN A 98 8.52 28.31 -1.02
N GLN A 99 9.43 27.59 -1.66
CA GLN A 99 9.48 26.13 -1.65
C GLN A 99 9.61 25.55 -0.24
N ALA A 100 10.29 26.22 0.68
CA ALA A 100 10.42 25.75 2.05
C ALA A 100 9.07 25.70 2.76
N GLN A 101 8.25 26.73 2.57
CA GLN A 101 6.91 26.78 3.12
C GLN A 101 6.00 25.70 2.50
N GLU A 102 6.04 25.52 1.18
CA GLU A 102 5.22 24.48 0.53
C GLU A 102 5.58 23.06 0.99
N VAL A 103 6.88 22.80 1.22
CA VAL A 103 7.32 21.53 1.79
C VAL A 103 6.79 21.33 3.21
N ASP A 104 6.83 22.35 4.06
CA ASP A 104 6.30 22.27 5.41
C ASP A 104 4.79 22.03 5.41
N GLU A 105 4.05 22.73 4.53
CA GLU A 105 2.62 22.50 4.36
C GLU A 105 2.30 21.09 3.87
N ASP A 106 3.13 20.52 2.99
CA ASP A 106 2.94 19.16 2.49
C ASP A 106 3.22 18.11 3.57
N VAL A 107 4.24 18.32 4.39
CA VAL A 107 4.52 17.48 5.56
C VAL A 107 3.34 17.50 6.53
N GLU A 108 2.79 18.70 6.82
CA GLU A 108 1.62 18.81 7.70
C GLU A 108 0.38 18.11 7.10
N LYS A 109 0.13 18.27 5.81
CA LYS A 109 -0.94 17.53 5.10
C LYS A 109 -0.75 16.02 5.22
N GLY A 110 0.49 15.54 5.08
CA GLY A 110 0.85 14.12 5.24
C GLY A 110 0.54 13.61 6.65
N GLU A 111 0.91 14.37 7.69
CA GLU A 111 0.60 14.02 9.08
C GLU A 111 -0.91 13.98 9.35
N VAL A 112 -1.65 14.97 8.86
CA VAL A 112 -3.11 15.02 9.01
C VAL A 112 -3.76 13.84 8.28
N ALA A 113 -3.29 13.50 7.07
CA ALA A 113 -3.78 12.36 6.33
C ALA A 113 -3.51 11.04 7.07
N LEU A 114 -2.32 10.87 7.64
CA LEU A 114 -1.98 9.70 8.44
C LEU A 114 -2.86 9.59 9.70
N LYS A 115 -3.05 10.66 10.43
CA LYS A 115 -3.95 10.69 11.60
C LYS A 115 -5.37 10.31 11.22
N ARG A 116 -5.89 10.74 10.08
CA ARG A 116 -7.21 10.34 9.56
C ARG A 116 -7.29 8.84 9.26
N LEU A 117 -6.25 8.28 8.62
CA LEU A 117 -6.17 6.85 8.36
C LEU A 117 -6.20 6.04 9.65
N ILE A 118 -5.39 6.42 10.63
CA ILE A 118 -5.33 5.73 11.93
C ILE A 118 -6.63 5.91 12.71
N GLY A 119 -7.24 7.09 12.64
CA GLY A 119 -8.54 7.36 13.27
C GLY A 119 -9.68 6.52 12.68
N SER A 120 -9.63 6.19 11.38
CA SER A 120 -10.63 5.31 10.75
C SER A 120 -10.59 3.86 11.25
N ALA A 121 -9.48 3.45 11.88
CA ALA A 121 -9.29 2.15 12.51
C ALA A 121 -9.29 2.25 14.06
N ASP A 122 -9.99 3.22 14.62
CA ASP A 122 -10.07 3.48 16.06
C ASP A 122 -8.70 3.63 16.76
N GLY A 123 -7.69 4.09 16.04
CA GLY A 123 -6.33 4.25 16.58
C GLY A 123 -6.10 5.51 17.40
N LEU A 124 -7.05 6.46 17.41
CA LEU A 124 -6.97 7.70 18.15
C LEU A 124 -7.78 7.59 19.46
N GLN A 125 -7.09 7.30 20.54
CA GLN A 125 -7.69 7.13 21.85
C GLN A 125 -7.41 8.32 22.77
N CYS A 126 -8.40 8.73 23.56
CA CYS A 126 -8.28 9.77 24.57
C CYS A 126 -8.19 9.14 25.97
N GLY A 127 -7.00 8.73 26.37
CA GLY A 127 -6.76 8.11 27.67
C GLY A 127 -5.84 8.93 28.58
N ARG A 128 -5.95 8.75 29.90
CA ARG A 128 -5.06 9.39 30.86
C ARG A 128 -3.62 8.87 30.81
N ASN A 129 -3.46 7.61 30.39
CA ASN A 129 -2.14 6.97 30.28
C ASN A 129 -1.59 7.10 28.88
N LEU A 130 -0.73 8.10 28.68
CA LEU A 130 -0.12 8.39 27.38
C LEU A 130 0.66 7.20 26.79
N ASN A 131 1.29 6.37 27.63
CA ASN A 131 2.00 5.19 27.12
C ASN A 131 1.06 4.17 26.51
N ARG A 132 -0.14 3.99 27.05
CA ARG A 132 -1.17 3.12 26.46
C ARG A 132 -1.70 3.71 25.15
N VAL A 133 -2.00 5.00 25.15
CA VAL A 133 -2.47 5.73 23.97
C VAL A 133 -1.45 5.59 22.82
N ASN A 134 -0.18 5.85 23.10
CA ASN A 134 0.89 5.77 22.10
C ASN A 134 1.10 4.34 21.59
N ARG A 135 1.04 3.33 22.46
CA ARG A 135 1.13 1.93 22.05
C ARG A 135 -0.04 1.51 21.18
N HIS A 136 -1.25 1.91 21.54
CA HIS A 136 -2.43 1.64 20.72
C HIS A 136 -2.33 2.30 19.35
N PHE A 137 -1.98 3.58 19.31
CA PHE A 137 -1.72 4.28 18.04
C PHE A 137 -0.67 3.56 17.19
N SER A 138 0.46 3.17 17.78
CA SER A 138 1.54 2.49 17.07
C SER A 138 1.12 1.11 16.53
N ASN A 139 0.35 0.36 17.29
CA ASN A 139 -0.17 -0.94 16.85
C ASN A 139 -1.16 -0.77 15.69
N THR A 140 -2.08 0.18 15.81
CA THR A 140 -3.06 0.46 14.75
C THR A 140 -2.35 0.95 13.50
N LEU A 141 -1.38 1.87 13.63
CA LEU A 141 -0.54 2.32 12.52
C LEU A 141 0.14 1.15 11.82
N PHE A 142 0.77 0.26 12.58
CA PHE A 142 1.44 -0.92 12.02
C PHE A 142 0.46 -1.79 11.21
N ASN A 143 -0.71 -2.09 11.75
CA ASN A 143 -1.70 -2.92 11.10
C ASN A 143 -2.26 -2.26 9.84
N VAL A 144 -2.61 -0.99 9.91
CA VAL A 144 -3.14 -0.22 8.76
C VAL A 144 -2.09 -0.11 7.65
N MET A 145 -0.86 0.21 7.99
CA MET A 145 0.24 0.31 7.02
C MET A 145 0.58 -1.03 6.38
N ARG A 146 0.28 -2.14 7.03
CA ARG A 146 0.55 -3.48 6.52
C ARG A 146 -0.63 -4.06 5.75
N GLY A 147 -1.84 -3.97 6.28
CA GLY A 147 -3.05 -4.60 5.74
C GLY A 147 -3.93 -3.68 4.91
N GLY A 148 -3.81 -2.37 5.08
CA GLY A 148 -4.70 -1.39 4.45
C GLY A 148 -5.90 -1.03 5.31
N ILE A 149 -6.85 -0.32 4.71
CA ILE A 149 -8.10 0.10 5.33
C ILE A 149 -9.28 -0.13 4.38
N PRO A 150 -10.50 -0.33 4.90
CA PRO A 150 -11.71 -0.24 4.10
C PRO A 150 -11.91 1.16 3.54
N LEU A 151 -12.23 1.27 2.26
CA LEU A 151 -12.41 2.55 1.58
C LEU A 151 -13.57 3.33 2.21
N ARG A 152 -13.35 4.63 2.44
CA ARG A 152 -14.38 5.57 2.86
C ARG A 152 -15.20 5.12 4.08
N ASN A 153 -14.55 4.54 5.05
CA ASN A 153 -15.19 4.10 6.29
C ASN A 153 -16.39 3.17 6.02
N TYR A 154 -16.10 2.02 5.37
CA TYR A 154 -17.08 0.97 5.00
C TYR A 154 -18.13 1.37 3.96
N GLN A 155 -17.97 2.47 3.26
CA GLN A 155 -18.80 2.81 2.12
C GLN A 155 -18.30 2.11 0.87
N VAL A 156 -19.16 1.36 0.23
CA VAL A 156 -18.87 0.62 -0.99
C VAL A 156 -19.56 1.24 -2.21
N SER A 157 -19.00 1.02 -3.38
CA SER A 157 -19.57 1.48 -4.64
C SER A 157 -20.44 0.38 -5.26
N GLY A 158 -21.70 0.68 -5.57
CA GLY A 158 -22.57 -0.26 -6.29
C GLY A 158 -21.98 -0.67 -7.65
N ARG A 159 -21.24 0.22 -8.31
CA ARG A 159 -20.53 -0.12 -9.56
C ARG A 159 -19.41 -1.13 -9.31
N ASP A 160 -18.64 -0.96 -8.25
CA ASP A 160 -17.51 -1.85 -7.94
C ASP A 160 -18.01 -3.24 -7.51
N ILE A 161 -19.10 -3.30 -6.73
CA ILE A 161 -19.77 -4.55 -6.35
C ILE A 161 -20.27 -5.31 -7.60
N ARG A 162 -20.89 -4.61 -8.54
CA ARG A 162 -21.32 -5.26 -9.80
C ARG A 162 -20.14 -5.86 -10.54
N LYS A 163 -19.04 -5.12 -10.64
CA LYS A 163 -17.81 -5.61 -11.27
C LYS A 163 -17.30 -6.85 -10.55
N HIS A 164 -17.21 -6.81 -9.22
CA HIS A 164 -16.76 -7.93 -8.40
C HIS A 164 -17.60 -9.19 -8.65
N ILE A 165 -18.93 -9.10 -8.54
CA ILE A 165 -19.80 -10.26 -8.73
C ILE A 165 -19.71 -10.79 -10.16
N SER A 166 -19.67 -9.91 -11.17
CA SER A 166 -19.54 -10.33 -12.57
C SER A 166 -18.21 -11.02 -12.85
N SER A 167 -17.13 -10.61 -12.21
CA SER A 167 -15.80 -11.21 -12.38
C SER A 167 -15.70 -12.60 -11.74
N PHE A 168 -16.38 -12.81 -10.61
CA PHE A 168 -16.30 -14.08 -9.88
C PHE A 168 -17.40 -15.08 -10.24
N ASN A 169 -18.59 -14.62 -10.62
CA ASN A 169 -19.68 -15.50 -11.03
C ASN A 169 -20.66 -14.79 -11.98
N ALA A 170 -20.44 -14.97 -13.28
CA ALA A 170 -21.28 -14.40 -14.32
C ALA A 170 -22.74 -14.88 -14.27
N SER A 171 -23.00 -16.12 -13.82
CA SER A 171 -24.33 -16.66 -13.69
C SER A 171 -25.13 -15.92 -12.62
N VAL A 172 -24.57 -15.77 -11.43
CA VAL A 172 -25.17 -14.99 -10.32
C VAL A 172 -25.36 -13.53 -10.72
N ALA A 173 -24.39 -12.93 -11.41
CA ALA A 173 -24.52 -11.57 -11.91
C ALA A 173 -25.71 -11.40 -12.86
N SER A 174 -25.93 -12.38 -13.76
CA SER A 174 -27.03 -12.36 -14.68
C SER A 174 -28.39 -12.61 -13.99
N GLN A 175 -28.45 -13.55 -13.06
CA GLN A 175 -29.63 -13.87 -12.28
C GLN A 175 -30.11 -12.68 -11.44
N HIS A 176 -29.21 -11.91 -10.88
CA HIS A 176 -29.48 -10.75 -10.03
C HIS A 176 -29.24 -9.41 -10.72
N ALA A 177 -29.26 -9.35 -12.05
CA ALA A 177 -28.95 -8.16 -12.84
C ALA A 177 -29.78 -6.93 -12.44
N SER A 178 -31.08 -7.09 -12.16
CA SER A 178 -31.93 -5.99 -11.70
C SER A 178 -31.49 -5.46 -10.35
N LEU A 179 -31.35 -6.33 -9.35
CA LEU A 179 -30.90 -5.93 -8.00
C LEU A 179 -29.55 -5.22 -8.04
N LEU A 180 -28.59 -5.79 -8.78
CA LEU A 180 -27.26 -5.21 -8.95
C LEU A 180 -27.30 -3.89 -9.72
N GLY A 181 -28.21 -3.76 -10.69
CA GLY A 181 -28.45 -2.52 -11.44
C GLY A 181 -28.97 -1.38 -10.55
N ASP A 182 -29.85 -1.73 -9.61
CA ASP A 182 -30.52 -0.79 -8.71
C ASP A 182 -29.68 -0.41 -7.47
N LEU A 183 -28.46 -0.97 -7.33
CA LEU A 183 -27.56 -0.59 -6.24
C LEU A 183 -27.19 0.89 -6.37
N PRO A 184 -27.30 1.67 -5.28
CA PRO A 184 -26.90 3.08 -5.29
C PRO A 184 -25.41 3.21 -5.57
N GLU A 185 -24.99 4.40 -6.00
CA GLU A 185 -23.56 4.68 -6.22
C GLU A 185 -22.72 4.44 -4.95
N ARG A 186 -23.32 4.73 -3.79
CA ARG A 186 -22.71 4.50 -2.47
C ARG A 186 -23.72 3.90 -1.52
N LEU A 187 -23.28 2.86 -0.82
CA LEU A 187 -24.03 2.24 0.27
C LEU A 187 -23.04 1.72 1.31
N SER A 188 -23.51 1.49 2.53
CA SER A 188 -22.64 0.86 3.53
C SER A 188 -22.48 -0.64 3.24
N HIS A 189 -21.37 -1.20 3.69
CA HIS A 189 -21.14 -2.65 3.60
C HIS A 189 -22.24 -3.46 4.33
N LEU A 190 -22.74 -2.91 5.43
CA LEU A 190 -23.85 -3.52 6.18
C LEU A 190 -25.14 -3.56 5.33
N GLU A 191 -25.55 -2.42 4.74
CA GLU A 191 -26.73 -2.35 3.85
C GLU A 191 -26.61 -3.28 2.66
N LEU A 192 -25.38 -3.44 2.10
CA LEU A 192 -25.12 -4.38 1.02
C LEU A 192 -25.42 -5.81 1.47
N ASN A 193 -24.87 -6.23 2.61
CA ASN A 193 -25.06 -7.56 3.14
C ASN A 193 -26.53 -7.84 3.48
N GLU A 194 -27.26 -6.88 4.06
CA GLU A 194 -28.70 -7.02 4.30
C GLU A 194 -29.51 -7.20 3.01
N LYS A 195 -29.16 -6.43 1.95
CA LYS A 195 -29.81 -6.58 0.65
C LYS A 195 -29.58 -7.97 0.05
N PHE A 196 -28.37 -8.48 0.14
CA PHE A 196 -28.03 -9.81 -0.38
C PHE A 196 -28.66 -10.93 0.46
N GLN A 197 -28.72 -10.79 1.76
CA GLN A 197 -29.41 -11.74 2.64
C GLN A 197 -30.91 -11.88 2.30
N LYS A 198 -31.58 -10.78 1.98
CA LYS A 198 -33.01 -10.77 1.63
C LYS A 198 -33.33 -11.54 0.35
N THR A 199 -32.36 -11.79 -0.51
CA THR A 199 -32.59 -12.59 -1.74
C THR A 199 -32.74 -14.06 -1.48
N GLY A 200 -32.21 -14.58 -0.37
CA GLY A 200 -32.15 -16.01 -0.08
C GLY A 200 -31.15 -16.79 -0.94
N ASP A 201 -30.43 -16.14 -1.85
CA ASP A 201 -29.43 -16.77 -2.71
C ASP A 201 -28.10 -16.89 -1.96
N GLU A 202 -27.66 -18.12 -1.73
CA GLU A 202 -26.45 -18.41 -0.98
C GLU A 202 -25.17 -17.96 -1.71
N ASP A 203 -25.14 -18.09 -3.04
CA ASP A 203 -24.01 -17.70 -3.85
C ASP A 203 -23.84 -16.17 -3.88
N LEU A 204 -24.94 -15.43 -4.02
CA LEU A 204 -24.90 -13.97 -3.94
C LEU A 204 -24.45 -13.49 -2.56
N ARG A 205 -24.94 -14.13 -1.50
CA ARG A 205 -24.54 -13.84 -0.11
C ARG A 205 -23.05 -14.09 0.10
N ARG A 206 -22.56 -15.23 -0.38
CA ARG A 206 -21.14 -15.60 -0.30
C ARG A 206 -20.26 -14.58 -1.03
N LEU A 207 -20.61 -14.21 -2.26
CA LEU A 207 -19.87 -13.22 -3.04
C LEU A 207 -19.86 -11.84 -2.38
N GLY A 208 -20.97 -11.45 -1.74
CA GLY A 208 -21.03 -10.24 -0.93
C GLY A 208 -20.12 -10.30 0.29
N ALA A 209 -20.09 -11.43 0.98
CA ALA A 209 -19.21 -11.65 2.13
C ALA A 209 -17.71 -11.69 1.75
N GLU A 210 -17.38 -12.19 0.55
CA GLU A 210 -16.01 -12.21 0.04
C GLU A 210 -15.48 -10.85 -0.42
N TYR A 211 -16.35 -9.86 -0.55
CA TYR A 211 -15.95 -8.55 -1.05
C TYR A 211 -15.12 -7.78 -0.03
N LEU A 212 -13.91 -7.41 -0.41
CA LEU A 212 -12.97 -6.63 0.39
C LEU A 212 -12.73 -5.27 -0.26
N PRO A 213 -13.40 -4.20 0.20
CA PRO A 213 -13.27 -2.85 -0.35
C PRO A 213 -12.01 -2.14 0.18
N LEU A 214 -10.84 -2.70 -0.08
CA LEU A 214 -9.58 -2.22 0.49
C LEU A 214 -8.98 -1.09 -0.32
N ALA A 215 -8.62 -0.03 0.37
CA ALA A 215 -7.74 1.02 -0.10
C ALA A 215 -6.49 1.07 0.77
N PHE A 216 -5.45 1.71 0.27
CA PHE A 216 -4.19 1.81 0.99
C PHE A 216 -3.60 0.44 1.39
N SER A 217 -3.95 -0.60 0.65
CA SER A 217 -3.39 -1.93 0.87
C SER A 217 -1.94 -1.95 0.40
N ARG A 218 -1.05 -2.18 1.33
CA ARG A 218 0.37 -2.29 1.02
C ARG A 218 0.69 -3.70 0.55
N ARG A 219 1.43 -3.78 -0.54
CA ARG A 219 2.09 -5.01 -0.91
C ARG A 219 3.07 -5.45 0.17
N HIS A 220 3.07 -6.72 0.46
CA HIS A 220 4.10 -7.38 1.23
C HIS A 220 4.83 -8.39 0.34
N GLY A 221 6.06 -8.11 -0.01
CA GLY A 221 6.92 -8.99 -0.80
C GLY A 221 8.33 -8.97 -0.25
N ASP A 222 9.04 -10.05 -0.45
CA ASP A 222 10.45 -10.14 -0.11
C ASP A 222 11.25 -9.31 -1.13
N PRO A 223 11.93 -8.22 -0.72
CA PRO A 223 12.69 -7.40 -1.64
C PRO A 223 13.90 -8.14 -2.26
N THR A 224 14.26 -9.31 -1.72
CA THR A 224 15.31 -10.17 -2.29
C THR A 224 14.81 -11.04 -3.43
N ARG A 225 13.49 -11.02 -3.72
CA ARG A 225 12.85 -11.79 -4.78
C ARG A 225 12.34 -10.86 -5.88
N PRO A 226 13.18 -10.48 -6.86
CA PRO A 226 12.83 -9.48 -7.87
C PRO A 226 11.70 -9.92 -8.81
N TRP A 227 11.44 -11.23 -8.94
CA TRP A 227 10.32 -11.77 -9.71
C TRP A 227 8.96 -11.60 -9.03
N ASN A 228 8.94 -11.24 -7.76
CA ASN A 228 7.71 -11.02 -6.99
C ASN A 228 7.23 -9.57 -7.16
N HIS A 229 7.00 -9.15 -8.40
CA HIS A 229 6.53 -7.82 -8.74
C HIS A 229 5.01 -7.75 -8.61
N PHE A 230 4.55 -6.92 -7.67
CA PHE A 230 3.14 -6.55 -7.57
C PHE A 230 2.98 -5.05 -7.78
N SER A 231 1.93 -4.64 -8.41
CA SER A 231 1.58 -3.24 -8.51
C SER A 231 1.07 -2.72 -7.16
N ILE A 232 1.58 -1.61 -6.69
CA ILE A 232 1.04 -0.86 -5.55
C ILE A 232 0.40 0.40 -6.10
N ASP A 233 -0.76 0.23 -6.70
CA ASP A 233 -1.51 1.32 -7.26
C ASP A 233 -2.52 1.82 -6.22
N LEU A 234 -2.09 2.78 -5.40
CA LEU A 234 -2.86 3.31 -4.28
C LEU A 234 -3.70 4.52 -4.65
N ARG A 235 -3.35 5.20 -5.74
CA ARG A 235 -4.04 6.42 -6.16
C ARG A 235 -4.32 6.39 -7.65
N GLY A 236 -5.51 6.82 -8.04
CA GLY A 236 -5.86 7.10 -9.43
C GLY A 236 -5.25 8.40 -9.93
N ASP A 237 -5.28 8.62 -11.24
CA ASP A 237 -4.75 9.81 -11.92
C ASP A 237 -5.32 11.13 -11.37
N GLU A 238 -6.53 11.10 -10.82
CA GLU A 238 -7.18 12.25 -10.18
C GLU A 238 -6.88 12.39 -8.67
N GLY A 239 -5.92 11.63 -8.15
CA GLY A 239 -5.50 11.67 -6.74
C GLY A 239 -6.45 10.96 -5.75
N GLY A 240 -7.52 10.34 -6.24
CA GLY A 240 -8.41 9.51 -5.42
C GLY A 240 -7.76 8.18 -5.04
N PHE A 241 -8.21 7.57 -3.92
CA PHE A 241 -7.74 6.24 -3.54
C PHE A 241 -8.28 5.17 -4.48
N ASN A 242 -7.42 4.30 -4.95
CA ASN A 242 -7.80 3.10 -5.67
C ASN A 242 -8.13 1.97 -4.70
N LEU A 243 -9.20 1.22 -5.04
CA LEU A 243 -9.46 -0.07 -4.44
C LEU A 243 -8.53 -1.07 -5.12
N ASN A 244 -7.49 -1.48 -4.43
CA ASN A 244 -6.54 -2.42 -5.00
C ASN A 244 -5.87 -3.27 -3.92
N TYR A 245 -5.79 -4.57 -4.16
CA TYR A 245 -4.91 -5.50 -3.46
C TYR A 245 -4.54 -6.62 -4.40
N GLN A 246 -3.32 -7.09 -4.28
CA GLN A 246 -2.85 -8.26 -5.01
C GLN A 246 -1.66 -8.89 -4.29
N GLY A 247 -1.50 -10.16 -4.45
CA GLY A 247 -0.37 -10.90 -3.90
C GLY A 247 -0.49 -12.38 -4.11
N ASN A 248 0.60 -13.12 -3.97
CA ASN A 248 0.51 -14.55 -3.79
C ASN A 248 -0.01 -14.88 -2.38
N TRP A 249 -0.50 -16.08 -2.18
CA TRP A 249 -1.14 -16.45 -0.92
C TRP A 249 -0.24 -16.25 0.30
N ARG A 250 1.02 -16.59 0.22
CA ARG A 250 1.95 -16.45 1.34
C ARG A 250 2.09 -14.99 1.80
N ASP A 251 2.17 -14.07 0.84
CA ASP A 251 2.35 -12.66 1.14
C ASP A 251 1.04 -11.99 1.55
N ILE A 252 -0.07 -12.35 0.91
CA ILE A 252 -1.38 -11.73 1.19
C ILE A 252 -1.91 -12.10 2.59
N PHE A 253 -1.69 -13.32 3.07
CA PHE A 253 -2.09 -13.71 4.42
C PHE A 253 -1.44 -12.86 5.50
N GLN A 254 -0.19 -12.47 5.34
CA GLN A 254 0.48 -11.58 6.29
C GLN A 254 -0.17 -10.18 6.32
N ASN A 255 -0.66 -9.71 5.18
CA ASN A 255 -1.41 -8.46 5.11
C ASN A 255 -2.80 -8.61 5.72
N TRP A 256 -3.46 -9.72 5.46
CA TRP A 256 -4.80 -10.00 5.98
C TRP A 256 -4.82 -10.25 7.49
N GLU A 257 -3.80 -10.88 8.05
CA GLU A 257 -3.65 -10.99 9.50
C GLU A 257 -3.59 -9.60 10.16
N ALA A 258 -2.82 -8.68 9.60
CA ALA A 258 -2.73 -7.31 10.07
C ALA A 258 -4.04 -6.53 9.85
N LEU A 259 -4.69 -6.69 8.70
CA LEU A 259 -5.98 -6.08 8.40
C LEU A 259 -7.06 -6.56 9.37
N GLY A 260 -7.17 -7.87 9.58
CA GLY A 260 -8.16 -8.47 10.48
C GLY A 260 -7.98 -8.05 11.94
N THR A 261 -6.74 -7.73 12.36
CA THR A 261 -6.49 -7.19 13.70
C THR A 261 -7.11 -5.80 13.89
N SER A 262 -7.17 -4.98 12.83
CA SER A 262 -7.78 -3.64 12.86
C SER A 262 -9.27 -3.65 12.45
N PHE A 263 -9.66 -4.62 11.62
CA PHE A 263 -11.01 -4.73 11.04
C PHE A 263 -11.47 -6.20 11.07
N PRO A 264 -11.77 -6.74 12.26
CA PRO A 264 -12.04 -8.17 12.46
C PRO A 264 -13.26 -8.70 11.69
N GLU A 265 -14.20 -7.87 11.38
CA GLU A 265 -15.40 -8.21 10.60
C GLU A 265 -15.10 -8.73 9.18
N PHE A 266 -13.89 -8.52 8.68
CA PHE A 266 -13.45 -9.04 7.37
C PHE A 266 -12.78 -10.41 7.41
N PHE A 267 -12.59 -11.03 8.59
CA PHE A 267 -12.05 -12.39 8.65
C PHE A 267 -12.87 -13.42 7.86
N PRO A 268 -14.22 -13.42 7.93
CA PRO A 268 -15.01 -14.34 7.10
C PRO A 268 -14.73 -14.17 5.60
N ALA A 269 -14.60 -12.93 5.13
CA ALA A 269 -14.29 -12.64 3.73
C ALA A 269 -12.93 -13.22 3.30
N MET A 270 -11.90 -13.06 4.12
CA MET A 270 -10.56 -13.58 3.87
C MET A 270 -10.55 -15.11 3.82
N ILE A 271 -11.23 -15.75 4.77
CA ILE A 271 -11.37 -17.22 4.84
C ILE A 271 -12.08 -17.74 3.60
N CYS A 272 -13.24 -17.17 3.25
CA CYS A 272 -14.02 -17.58 2.10
C CYS A 272 -13.24 -17.40 0.79
N ARG A 273 -12.54 -16.29 0.64
CA ARG A 273 -11.69 -16.02 -0.55
C ARG A 273 -10.63 -17.10 -0.75
N PHE A 274 -9.98 -17.53 0.32
CA PHE A 274 -8.98 -18.59 0.24
C PHE A 274 -9.61 -19.93 -0.10
N VAL A 275 -10.65 -20.34 0.63
CA VAL A 275 -11.31 -21.62 0.44
C VAL A 275 -11.89 -21.76 -0.96
N ASN A 276 -12.52 -20.69 -1.49
CA ASN A 276 -13.10 -20.69 -2.83
C ASN A 276 -12.06 -20.58 -3.96
N ALA A 277 -10.83 -20.20 -3.64
CA ALA A 277 -9.69 -20.22 -4.56
C ALA A 277 -8.87 -21.50 -4.46
N THR A 278 -9.35 -22.51 -3.74
CA THR A 278 -8.69 -23.80 -3.56
C THR A 278 -9.48 -24.87 -4.28
N THR A 279 -8.82 -25.70 -5.07
CA THR A 279 -9.43 -26.86 -5.71
C THR A 279 -9.70 -27.97 -4.69
N ALA A 280 -10.55 -28.97 -5.05
CA ALA A 280 -10.91 -30.07 -4.16
C ALA A 280 -9.70 -30.94 -3.73
N ASP A 281 -8.64 -30.96 -4.51
CA ASP A 281 -7.38 -31.65 -4.24
C ASP A 281 -6.34 -30.80 -3.52
N GLY A 282 -6.72 -29.55 -3.13
CA GLY A 282 -5.88 -28.66 -2.31
C GLY A 282 -4.92 -27.78 -3.10
N TYR A 283 -5.11 -27.65 -4.40
CA TYR A 283 -4.31 -26.77 -5.24
C TYR A 283 -4.85 -25.32 -5.18
N ASN A 284 -3.97 -24.35 -5.01
CA ASN A 284 -4.34 -22.92 -4.91
C ASN A 284 -3.94 -22.14 -6.17
N ALA A 285 -4.72 -21.11 -6.46
CA ALA A 285 -4.32 -20.11 -7.43
C ALA A 285 -2.95 -19.51 -7.08
N TYR A 286 -2.17 -19.18 -8.11
CA TYR A 286 -0.84 -18.58 -7.93
C TYR A 286 -0.91 -17.22 -7.24
N ARG A 287 -1.85 -16.39 -7.67
CA ARG A 287 -2.03 -15.03 -7.17
C ARG A 287 -3.51 -14.68 -7.02
N ILE A 288 -3.79 -13.92 -5.99
CA ILE A 288 -5.08 -13.27 -5.81
C ILE A 288 -4.97 -11.78 -6.12
N THR A 289 -5.97 -11.27 -6.81
CA THR A 289 -6.16 -9.84 -7.05
C THR A 289 -7.53 -9.40 -6.57
N LYS A 290 -7.76 -8.10 -6.50
CA LYS A 290 -9.09 -7.56 -6.20
C LYS A 290 -10.15 -8.09 -7.17
N ASP A 291 -9.82 -8.18 -8.44
CA ASP A 291 -10.75 -8.48 -9.53
C ASP A 291 -10.78 -9.97 -9.94
N GLY A 292 -9.93 -10.81 -9.35
CA GLY A 292 -9.92 -12.23 -9.73
C GLY A 292 -8.82 -13.06 -9.08
N LEU A 293 -8.68 -14.24 -9.65
CA LEU A 293 -7.67 -15.23 -9.30
C LEU A 293 -6.81 -15.48 -10.54
N GLU A 294 -5.51 -15.55 -10.37
CA GLU A 294 -4.59 -15.89 -11.45
C GLU A 294 -4.00 -17.27 -11.16
N TRP A 295 -4.26 -18.18 -12.07
CA TRP A 295 -3.68 -19.51 -12.06
C TRP A 295 -2.39 -19.47 -12.89
N GLU A 296 -1.39 -20.23 -12.47
CA GLU A 296 -0.19 -20.38 -13.26
C GLU A 296 -0.50 -21.20 -14.53
N GLU A 297 -0.20 -20.65 -15.69
CA GLU A 297 -0.35 -21.36 -16.95
C GLU A 297 0.88 -22.21 -17.21
N PRO A 298 0.70 -23.52 -17.51
CA PRO A 298 1.83 -24.37 -17.85
C PRO A 298 2.54 -23.88 -19.11
N ALA A 299 3.82 -23.58 -19.02
CA ALA A 299 4.67 -23.30 -20.17
C ALA A 299 5.41 -24.61 -20.53
N PRO A 300 5.17 -25.19 -21.73
CA PRO A 300 5.73 -26.50 -22.09
C PRO A 300 7.26 -26.55 -22.10
N ASP A 301 7.89 -25.41 -22.31
CA ASP A 301 9.34 -25.26 -22.41
C ASP A 301 10.02 -24.86 -21.09
N ASP A 302 9.23 -24.58 -20.03
CA ASP A 302 9.74 -24.25 -18.73
C ASP A 302 9.43 -25.38 -17.72
N PRO A 303 10.43 -26.15 -17.27
CA PRO A 303 10.22 -27.22 -16.29
C PRO A 303 9.71 -26.73 -14.94
N TRP A 304 9.76 -25.43 -14.69
CA TRP A 304 9.32 -24.80 -13.45
C TRP A 304 7.92 -24.18 -13.54
N ALA A 305 7.32 -24.11 -14.72
CA ALA A 305 6.00 -23.50 -14.96
C ALA A 305 4.83 -24.26 -14.30
N ASN A 306 5.04 -25.49 -13.86
CA ASN A 306 4.02 -26.32 -13.23
C ASN A 306 4.20 -26.43 -11.70
N ILE A 307 4.99 -25.58 -11.10
CA ILE A 307 5.12 -25.51 -9.66
C ILE A 307 3.94 -24.73 -9.10
N GLY A 308 2.80 -25.38 -9.05
CA GLY A 308 1.64 -24.85 -8.38
C GLY A 308 1.83 -24.80 -6.86
N TYR A 309 1.04 -23.94 -6.24
CA TYR A 309 1.02 -23.84 -4.79
C TYR A 309 0.04 -24.86 -4.22
N TRP A 310 0.57 -25.95 -3.67
CA TRP A 310 -0.18 -26.82 -2.80
C TRP A 310 -0.38 -26.16 -1.44
N CYS A 311 -1.47 -26.44 -0.78
CA CYS A 311 -1.85 -25.88 0.52
C CYS A 311 -0.91 -26.24 1.70
N ASP A 312 0.35 -26.55 1.48
CA ASP A 312 1.24 -27.08 2.52
C ASP A 312 1.49 -26.08 3.66
N HIS A 313 1.94 -24.87 3.35
CA HIS A 313 2.16 -23.84 4.36
C HIS A 313 1.06 -22.77 4.42
N GLN A 314 0.25 -22.63 3.38
CA GLN A 314 -0.89 -21.72 3.39
C GLN A 314 -1.97 -22.17 4.37
N ILE A 315 -2.11 -23.46 4.62
CA ILE A 315 -3.06 -23.99 5.60
C ILE A 315 -2.80 -23.47 7.02
N ILE A 316 -1.55 -23.18 7.36
CA ILE A 316 -1.19 -22.61 8.67
C ILE A 316 -1.76 -21.20 8.82
N TYR A 317 -1.72 -20.40 7.75
CA TYR A 317 -2.29 -19.05 7.75
C TYR A 317 -3.82 -19.10 7.78
N LEU A 318 -4.43 -20.03 7.05
CA LEU A 318 -5.87 -20.24 7.12
C LEU A 318 -6.30 -20.64 8.54
N LEU A 319 -5.57 -21.54 9.20
CA LEU A 319 -5.82 -21.90 10.58
C LEU A 319 -5.78 -20.70 11.52
N LYS A 320 -4.78 -19.83 11.36
CA LYS A 320 -4.70 -18.59 12.14
C LYS A 320 -5.92 -17.70 11.94
N LEU A 321 -6.38 -17.51 10.69
CA LEU A 321 -7.57 -16.69 10.41
C LEU A 321 -8.83 -17.31 11.03
N LEU A 322 -8.96 -18.64 11.01
CA LEU A 322 -10.06 -19.37 11.66
C LEU A 322 -10.02 -19.22 13.18
N GLU A 323 -8.86 -19.34 13.80
CA GLU A 323 -8.67 -19.15 15.24
C GLU A 323 -9.04 -17.71 15.65
N TRP A 324 -8.55 -16.69 14.92
CA TRP A 324 -8.88 -15.30 15.18
C TRP A 324 -10.38 -15.03 15.03
N ASN A 325 -10.98 -15.54 13.95
CA ASN A 325 -12.42 -15.39 13.72
C ASN A 325 -13.24 -15.99 14.87
N THR A 326 -12.88 -17.19 15.33
CA THR A 326 -13.56 -17.86 16.44
C THR A 326 -13.37 -17.11 17.76
N CYS A 327 -12.14 -16.64 18.04
CA CYS A 327 -11.81 -15.92 19.25
C CYS A 327 -12.60 -14.59 19.35
N LEU A 328 -12.72 -13.86 18.24
CA LEU A 328 -13.42 -12.56 18.20
C LEU A 328 -14.94 -12.74 18.30
N LEU A 329 -15.51 -13.76 17.69
CA LEU A 329 -16.94 -14.08 17.88
C LEU A 329 -17.25 -14.39 19.33
N TYR A 330 -16.40 -15.15 20.02
CA TYR A 330 -16.61 -15.50 21.44
C TYR A 330 -16.51 -14.28 22.37
N THR A 331 -15.64 -13.32 22.04
CA THR A 331 -15.51 -12.11 22.87
C THR A 331 -16.61 -11.08 22.63
N SER A 332 -17.23 -11.07 21.45
CA SER A 332 -18.39 -10.21 21.19
C SER A 332 -19.63 -10.70 21.94
N ASP A 333 -19.87 -12.00 21.94
CA ASP A 333 -21.00 -12.59 22.69
C ASP A 333 -20.88 -12.43 24.22
N ALA A 334 -19.66 -12.43 24.74
CA ALA A 334 -19.40 -12.21 26.17
C ALA A 334 -19.51 -10.74 26.61
N ALA A 335 -19.57 -9.79 25.67
CA ALA A 335 -19.77 -8.37 25.96
C ALA A 335 -21.25 -7.97 26.01
N ASP A 336 -22.13 -8.83 25.47
CA ASP A 336 -23.59 -8.63 25.47
C ASP A 336 -24.30 -9.34 26.65
N GLU A 337 -23.58 -10.09 27.48
CA GLU A 337 -23.99 -10.61 28.79
C GLU A 337 -23.51 -9.69 29.95
#